data_d35870d00d5a6f0e7caa2a15f943999d
#
_entry.id   d35870d00d5a6f0e7caa2a15f943999d
#
_cell.length_a   1.000
_cell.length_b   1.000
_cell.length_c   1.000
_cell.angle_alpha   90.00
_cell.angle_beta   90.00
_cell.angle_gamma   90.00
#
_symmetry.space_group_name_H-M   'P 1'
#
loop_
_entity.id
_entity.type
_entity.pdbx_description
1 polymer ?
#
loop_
_entity_poly.entity_id
_entity_poly.type
_entity_poly.pdbx_seq_one_letter_code
_entity_poly.pdbx_strand_id
1 'polypeptide(L)'
;MNKKLRILLQALGMLVGIALIAYPYVSDYLQKQYQDKVVITQESATDGSDPKVDLDAERRRALEYNQRLADGRVEVTDPFDPNASRPTDEEYLSLMNVAGDGVMGTLVIPKVSLKIPVYHTVEDDVLQRGAGHMPTTSLPFGGPSSHAVIAGHNGLPSVRIFDDLTQLQVGDYFVLQVLGEDHAYRVTSLETVLPNQTESLRIRDDKDLVTLVTCTPYGINTHRLLVHAERCELPRGWTEGTDSHVSTTPPVRRTLLPLTLLGLAIAMGVLLGLAMRRHERRRGDGRAGGSGDGAPGGGVRAGTGYYTPGNPYVPEARGAGERSARSEVGSGPVGDGSRHAAEGRRRRHPGRHLG
;
A
#
# COMPACT_ATOMS: atom_id res chain seq x y z
N MET A 1 -24.00 10.60 36.05
CA MET A 1 -23.08 9.52 35.63
C MET A 1 -22.07 9.28 36.76
N ASN A 2 -21.96 8.06 37.23
CA ASN A 2 -21.14 7.69 38.37
C ASN A 2 -19.64 7.94 38.07
N LYS A 3 -18.87 8.50 39.06
CA LYS A 3 -17.45 8.83 38.87
C LYS A 3 -16.62 7.63 38.39
N LYS A 4 -16.91 6.43 38.93
CA LYS A 4 -16.28 5.17 38.50
C LYS A 4 -16.59 4.83 37.03
N LEU A 5 -17.82 5.07 36.56
CA LEU A 5 -18.24 4.82 35.16
C LEU A 5 -17.52 5.76 34.18
N ARG A 6 -17.31 7.04 34.54
CA ARG A 6 -16.56 7.99 33.70
C ARG A 6 -15.11 7.57 33.52
N ILE A 7 -14.45 7.15 34.62
CA ILE A 7 -13.05 6.66 34.57
C ILE A 7 -12.95 5.39 33.73
N LEU A 8 -13.89 4.48 33.87
CA LEU A 8 -13.95 3.24 33.09
C LEU A 8 -14.11 3.53 31.58
N LEU A 9 -15.05 4.42 31.21
CA LEU A 9 -15.25 4.82 29.82
C LEU A 9 -14.04 5.51 29.22
N GLN A 10 -13.35 6.36 29.98
CA GLN A 10 -12.10 7.01 29.54
C GLN A 10 -10.97 6.00 29.33
N ALA A 11 -10.81 5.06 30.26
CA ALA A 11 -9.83 3.98 30.14
C ALA A 11 -10.12 3.07 28.93
N LEU A 12 -11.39 2.72 28.73
CA LEU A 12 -11.82 1.91 27.58
C LEU A 12 -11.56 2.66 26.26
N GLY A 13 -11.93 3.94 26.18
CA GLY A 13 -11.65 4.76 24.98
C GLY A 13 -10.16 4.86 24.66
N MET A 14 -9.32 5.00 25.71
CA MET A 14 -7.87 5.00 25.55
C MET A 14 -7.33 3.66 25.06
N LEU A 15 -7.82 2.54 25.58
CA LEU A 15 -7.44 1.19 25.14
C LEU A 15 -7.82 0.95 23.69
N VAL A 16 -9.03 1.35 23.29
CA VAL A 16 -9.47 1.26 21.89
C VAL A 16 -8.59 2.11 20.98
N GLY A 17 -8.27 3.34 21.37
CA GLY A 17 -7.36 4.20 20.60
C GLY A 17 -5.97 3.59 20.42
N ILE A 18 -5.40 3.02 21.49
CA ILE A 18 -4.11 2.33 21.45
C ILE A 18 -4.20 1.09 20.51
N ALA A 19 -5.26 0.29 20.61
CA ALA A 19 -5.44 -0.89 19.78
C ALA A 19 -5.55 -0.53 18.29
N LEU A 20 -6.26 0.54 17.94
CA LEU A 20 -6.38 1.03 16.56
C LEU A 20 -5.05 1.50 15.99
N ILE A 21 -4.23 2.20 16.80
CA ILE A 21 -2.89 2.64 16.37
C ILE A 21 -1.93 1.45 16.25
N ALA A 22 -2.02 0.47 17.13
CA ALA A 22 -1.15 -0.71 17.14
C ALA A 22 -1.50 -1.71 16.03
N TYR A 23 -2.76 -1.75 15.60
CA TYR A 23 -3.29 -2.74 14.66
C TYR A 23 -2.43 -2.93 13.41
N PRO A 24 -2.07 -1.90 12.60
CA PRO A 24 -1.30 -2.09 11.37
C PRO A 24 0.09 -2.69 11.63
N TYR A 25 0.73 -2.35 12.76
CA TYR A 25 2.06 -2.87 13.09
C TYR A 25 2.02 -4.33 13.55
N VAL A 26 1.02 -4.69 14.35
CA VAL A 26 0.84 -6.07 14.81
C VAL A 26 0.44 -6.95 13.64
N SER A 27 -0.47 -6.47 12.79
CA SER A 27 -0.91 -7.20 11.60
C SER A 27 0.25 -7.45 10.62
N ASP A 28 1.04 -6.42 10.29
CA ASP A 28 2.22 -6.55 9.41
C ASP A 28 3.24 -7.53 10.00
N TYR A 29 3.50 -7.47 11.32
CA TYR A 29 4.40 -8.41 11.99
C TYR A 29 3.93 -9.87 11.88
N LEU A 30 2.64 -10.13 12.14
CA LEU A 30 2.08 -11.47 12.06
C LEU A 30 2.08 -11.99 10.62
N GLN A 31 1.77 -11.13 9.66
CA GLN A 31 1.79 -11.50 8.24
C GLN A 31 3.20 -11.86 7.76
N LYS A 32 4.21 -11.10 8.18
CA LYS A 32 5.62 -11.43 7.89
C LYS A 32 6.02 -12.78 8.46
N GLN A 33 5.66 -13.07 9.70
CA GLN A 33 5.90 -14.39 10.30
C GLN A 33 5.25 -15.52 9.49
N TYR A 34 4.07 -15.27 8.92
CA TYR A 34 3.41 -16.23 8.04
C TYR A 34 4.16 -16.38 6.72
N GLN A 35 4.53 -15.27 6.06
CA GLN A 35 5.29 -15.28 4.81
C GLN A 35 6.65 -15.97 4.98
N ASP A 36 7.37 -15.70 6.06
CA ASP A 36 8.66 -16.36 6.37
C ASP A 36 8.51 -17.89 6.48
N LYS A 37 7.45 -18.38 7.12
CA LYS A 37 7.16 -19.82 7.18
C LYS A 37 6.88 -20.41 5.81
N VAL A 38 6.09 -19.74 4.99
CA VAL A 38 5.76 -20.18 3.64
C VAL A 38 7.03 -20.24 2.79
N VAL A 39 7.88 -19.23 2.85
CA VAL A 39 9.17 -19.19 2.12
C VAL A 39 10.06 -20.34 2.55
N ILE A 40 10.24 -20.59 3.86
CA ILE A 40 11.05 -21.71 4.37
C ILE A 40 10.47 -23.06 3.89
N THR A 41 9.15 -23.20 3.87
CA THR A 41 8.50 -24.43 3.38
C THR A 41 8.82 -24.63 1.89
N GLN A 42 8.71 -23.59 1.09
CA GLN A 42 9.01 -23.62 -0.34
C GLN A 42 10.51 -23.92 -0.60
N GLU A 43 11.41 -23.27 0.11
CA GLU A 43 12.84 -23.54 0.02
C GLU A 43 13.15 -25.02 0.35
N SER A 44 12.57 -25.53 1.43
CA SER A 44 12.74 -26.95 1.81
C SER A 44 12.13 -27.93 0.80
N ALA A 45 11.03 -27.54 0.13
CA ALA A 45 10.42 -28.39 -0.90
C ALA A 45 11.23 -28.42 -2.21
N THR A 46 12.05 -27.40 -2.44
CA THR A 46 12.84 -27.23 -3.68
C THR A 46 14.35 -27.37 -3.49
N ASP A 47 14.82 -27.78 -2.31
CA ASP A 47 16.25 -28.00 -2.03
C ASP A 47 16.83 -29.30 -2.60
N GLY A 48 15.98 -30.10 -3.28
CA GLY A 48 16.36 -31.39 -3.86
C GLY A 48 16.54 -32.53 -2.86
N SER A 49 16.15 -32.33 -1.60
CA SER A 49 16.29 -33.36 -0.55
C SER A 49 15.20 -34.45 -0.63
N ASP A 50 14.01 -34.15 -1.18
CA ASP A 50 12.95 -35.13 -1.37
C ASP A 50 13.10 -35.87 -2.72
N PRO A 51 13.45 -37.17 -2.71
CA PRO A 51 13.64 -37.96 -3.92
C PRO A 51 12.35 -38.19 -4.72
N LYS A 52 11.19 -37.81 -4.18
CA LYS A 52 9.91 -37.92 -4.89
C LYS A 52 9.63 -36.71 -5.78
N VAL A 53 10.35 -35.64 -5.58
CA VAL A 53 10.21 -34.39 -6.35
C VAL A 53 11.25 -34.38 -7.47
N ASP A 54 10.79 -34.50 -8.72
CA ASP A 54 11.64 -34.35 -9.91
C ASP A 54 11.65 -32.88 -10.35
N LEU A 55 12.54 -32.09 -9.75
CA LEU A 55 12.67 -30.66 -10.09
C LEU A 55 13.07 -30.44 -11.56
N ASP A 56 13.84 -31.34 -12.16
CA ASP A 56 14.21 -31.24 -13.55
C ASP A 56 13.00 -31.46 -14.48
N ALA A 57 12.11 -32.38 -14.12
CA ALA A 57 10.85 -32.53 -14.84
C ALA A 57 9.98 -31.26 -14.71
N GLU A 58 9.87 -30.68 -13.50
CA GLU A 58 9.10 -29.45 -13.28
C GLU A 58 9.69 -28.26 -14.07
N ARG A 59 11.01 -28.09 -14.10
CA ARG A 59 11.70 -27.08 -14.90
C ARG A 59 11.38 -27.23 -16.40
N ARG A 60 11.45 -28.46 -16.93
CA ARG A 60 11.09 -28.72 -18.34
C ARG A 60 9.63 -28.38 -18.62
N ARG A 61 8.70 -28.78 -17.74
CA ARG A 61 7.26 -28.46 -17.90
C ARG A 61 7.01 -26.94 -17.89
N ALA A 62 7.69 -26.20 -17.01
CA ALA A 62 7.58 -24.75 -16.95
C ALA A 62 8.09 -24.07 -18.24
N LEU A 63 9.24 -24.53 -18.77
CA LEU A 63 9.79 -24.02 -20.03
C LEU A 63 8.87 -24.35 -21.22
N GLU A 64 8.35 -25.57 -21.31
CA GLU A 64 7.43 -26.00 -22.37
C GLU A 64 6.11 -25.19 -22.34
N TYR A 65 5.62 -24.89 -21.12
CA TYR A 65 4.45 -24.03 -20.96
C TYR A 65 4.72 -22.62 -21.47
N ASN A 66 5.86 -22.01 -21.07
CA ASN A 66 6.26 -20.68 -21.53
C ASN A 66 6.43 -20.64 -23.06
N GLN A 67 6.99 -21.68 -23.66
CA GLN A 67 7.16 -21.75 -25.11
C GLN A 67 5.81 -21.81 -25.84
N ARG A 68 4.86 -22.58 -25.34
CA ARG A 68 3.48 -22.60 -25.91
C ARG A 68 2.79 -21.23 -25.81
N LEU A 69 3.02 -20.48 -24.71
CA LEU A 69 2.51 -19.12 -24.57
C LEU A 69 3.16 -18.15 -25.55
N ALA A 70 4.46 -18.29 -25.82
CA ALA A 70 5.18 -17.45 -26.79
C ALA A 70 4.63 -17.61 -28.20
N ASP A 71 4.23 -18.84 -28.58
CA ASP A 71 3.63 -19.15 -29.87
C ASP A 71 2.17 -18.68 -29.97
N GLY A 72 1.49 -18.50 -28.83
CA GLY A 72 0.12 -18.01 -28.70
C GLY A 72 0.08 -16.51 -28.42
N ARG A 73 -0.84 -15.78 -29.10
CA ARG A 73 -1.06 -14.37 -28.74
C ARG A 73 -2.10 -14.30 -27.62
N VAL A 74 -1.63 -14.20 -26.40
CA VAL A 74 -2.50 -14.06 -25.24
C VAL A 74 -2.69 -12.57 -24.92
N GLU A 75 -3.93 -12.17 -24.65
CA GLU A 75 -4.25 -10.82 -24.18
C GLU A 75 -3.93 -10.73 -22.68
N VAL A 76 -3.13 -9.73 -22.33
CA VAL A 76 -2.79 -9.42 -20.94
C VAL A 76 -3.76 -8.35 -20.44
N THR A 77 -4.41 -8.62 -19.31
CA THR A 77 -5.37 -7.71 -18.68
C THR A 77 -4.74 -7.01 -17.46
N ASP A 78 -5.44 -6.04 -16.85
CA ASP A 78 -5.01 -5.46 -15.57
C ASP A 78 -5.12 -6.52 -14.45
N PRO A 79 -4.03 -6.82 -13.70
CA PRO A 79 -4.07 -7.80 -12.60
C PRO A 79 -5.02 -7.42 -11.46
N PHE A 80 -5.39 -6.16 -11.32
CA PHE A 80 -6.28 -5.66 -10.27
C PHE A 80 -7.72 -5.40 -10.73
N ASP A 81 -8.08 -5.75 -11.97
CA ASP A 81 -9.47 -5.67 -12.43
C ASP A 81 -10.26 -6.90 -11.94
N PRO A 82 -11.24 -6.73 -11.04
CA PRO A 82 -12.02 -7.85 -10.52
C PRO A 82 -12.95 -8.47 -11.58
N ASN A 83 -13.19 -7.77 -12.69
CA ASN A 83 -14.06 -8.24 -13.77
C ASN A 83 -13.28 -8.89 -14.91
N ALA A 84 -11.95 -8.83 -14.90
CA ALA A 84 -11.14 -9.44 -15.95
C ALA A 84 -11.25 -10.97 -15.88
N SER A 85 -11.58 -11.58 -17.02
CA SER A 85 -11.52 -13.04 -17.15
C SER A 85 -10.05 -13.48 -17.23
N ARG A 86 -9.63 -14.27 -16.27
CA ARG A 86 -8.29 -14.85 -16.22
C ARG A 86 -8.43 -16.36 -16.13
N PRO A 87 -8.57 -17.01 -17.29
CA PRO A 87 -8.74 -18.46 -17.29
C PRO A 87 -7.52 -19.10 -16.63
N THR A 88 -7.79 -19.92 -15.64
CA THR A 88 -6.82 -20.79 -14.98
C THR A 88 -7.26 -22.20 -15.22
N ASP A 89 -6.37 -23.03 -15.74
CA ASP A 89 -6.60 -24.45 -15.89
C ASP A 89 -5.82 -25.27 -14.85
N GLU A 90 -6.13 -26.56 -14.78
CA GLU A 90 -5.47 -27.45 -13.84
C GLU A 90 -3.97 -27.61 -14.14
N GLU A 91 -3.58 -27.51 -15.42
CA GLU A 91 -2.18 -27.53 -15.82
C GLU A 91 -1.44 -26.36 -15.19
N TYR A 92 -1.90 -25.12 -15.39
CA TYR A 92 -1.29 -23.92 -14.80
C TYR A 92 -1.16 -24.02 -13.29
N LEU A 93 -2.22 -24.43 -12.58
CA LEU A 93 -2.22 -24.52 -11.12
C LEU A 93 -1.31 -25.63 -10.58
N SER A 94 -0.99 -26.63 -11.42
CA SER A 94 -0.08 -27.74 -11.05
C SER A 94 1.40 -27.41 -11.26
N LEU A 95 1.71 -26.48 -12.18
CA LEU A 95 3.09 -26.11 -12.54
C LEU A 95 3.74 -25.31 -11.43
N MET A 96 4.98 -25.65 -11.08
CA MET A 96 5.76 -24.97 -10.02
C MET A 96 5.11 -25.03 -8.62
N ASN A 97 4.11 -25.88 -8.39
CA ASN A 97 3.40 -26.04 -7.12
C ASN A 97 3.96 -27.23 -6.34
N VAL A 98 5.26 -27.22 -6.08
CA VAL A 98 5.97 -28.37 -5.49
C VAL A 98 5.51 -28.69 -4.06
N ALA A 99 5.29 -27.66 -3.23
CA ALA A 99 4.80 -27.81 -1.86
C ALA A 99 3.28 -28.08 -1.79
N GLY A 100 2.54 -27.90 -2.87
CA GLY A 100 1.09 -28.10 -2.94
C GLY A 100 0.27 -27.02 -2.23
N ASP A 101 0.87 -25.88 -1.93
CA ASP A 101 0.27 -24.73 -1.22
C ASP A 101 -0.02 -23.53 -2.12
N GLY A 102 0.19 -23.69 -3.44
CA GLY A 102 -0.02 -22.68 -4.45
C GLY A 102 1.14 -21.68 -4.60
N VAL A 103 2.29 -21.92 -3.96
CA VAL A 103 3.48 -21.08 -4.08
C VAL A 103 4.32 -21.55 -5.26
N MET A 104 4.65 -20.63 -6.16
CA MET A 104 5.51 -20.88 -7.33
C MET A 104 6.98 -20.63 -7.04
N GLY A 105 7.29 -19.76 -6.09
CA GLY A 105 8.64 -19.36 -5.72
C GLY A 105 8.66 -18.16 -4.77
N THR A 106 9.83 -17.57 -4.62
CA THR A 106 10.05 -16.42 -3.72
C THR A 106 10.64 -15.24 -4.51
N LEU A 107 10.09 -14.06 -4.31
CA LEU A 107 10.64 -12.82 -4.84
C LEU A 107 11.49 -12.13 -3.77
N VAL A 108 12.74 -11.84 -4.11
CA VAL A 108 13.69 -11.11 -3.26
C VAL A 108 14.10 -9.81 -3.93
N ILE A 109 13.87 -8.68 -3.27
CA ILE A 109 14.29 -7.34 -3.74
C ILE A 109 15.19 -6.71 -2.68
N PRO A 110 16.53 -6.86 -2.79
CA PRO A 110 17.47 -6.44 -1.73
C PRO A 110 17.39 -4.95 -1.39
N LYS A 111 17.25 -4.09 -2.39
CA LYS A 111 17.22 -2.63 -2.20
C LYS A 111 16.16 -2.17 -1.23
N VAL A 112 15.00 -2.83 -1.21
CA VAL A 112 13.87 -2.49 -0.34
C VAL A 112 13.67 -3.49 0.79
N SER A 113 14.62 -4.41 0.97
CA SER A 113 14.57 -5.47 1.98
C SER A 113 13.26 -6.26 1.94
N LEU A 114 12.85 -6.66 0.73
CA LEU A 114 11.64 -7.45 0.49
C LEU A 114 12.01 -8.90 0.18
N LYS A 115 11.37 -9.84 0.89
CA LYS A 115 11.39 -11.28 0.59
C LYS A 115 9.99 -11.80 0.84
N ILE A 116 9.28 -12.20 -0.21
CA ILE A 116 7.88 -12.62 -0.15
C ILE A 116 7.60 -13.80 -1.08
N PRO A 117 6.62 -14.67 -0.74
CA PRO A 117 6.19 -15.72 -1.65
C PRO A 117 5.45 -15.15 -2.86
N VAL A 118 5.61 -15.80 -4.00
CA VAL A 118 4.85 -15.60 -5.24
C VAL A 118 3.91 -16.76 -5.41
N TYR A 119 2.62 -16.48 -5.39
CA TYR A 119 1.56 -17.47 -5.53
C TYR A 119 1.03 -17.55 -6.96
N HIS A 120 0.35 -18.65 -7.28
CA HIS A 120 -0.53 -18.67 -8.45
C HIS A 120 -1.66 -17.66 -8.28
N THR A 121 -2.09 -17.11 -9.41
CA THR A 121 -3.20 -16.16 -9.56
C THR A 121 -2.97 -14.79 -8.92
N VAL A 122 -3.90 -13.87 -9.18
CA VAL A 122 -3.92 -12.51 -8.63
C VAL A 122 -5.26 -12.21 -7.97
N GLU A 123 -5.89 -13.25 -7.40
CA GLU A 123 -7.13 -13.11 -6.66
C GLU A 123 -6.88 -12.34 -5.34
N ASP A 124 -7.92 -11.67 -4.85
CA ASP A 124 -7.80 -10.80 -3.67
C ASP A 124 -7.22 -11.50 -2.45
N ASP A 125 -7.62 -12.75 -2.20
CA ASP A 125 -7.10 -13.53 -1.08
C ASP A 125 -5.63 -13.90 -1.24
N VAL A 126 -5.14 -14.07 -2.47
CA VAL A 126 -3.74 -14.28 -2.81
C VAL A 126 -2.94 -13.00 -2.56
N LEU A 127 -3.40 -11.88 -3.12
CA LEU A 127 -2.72 -10.60 -3.02
C LEU A 127 -2.70 -10.02 -1.60
N GLN A 128 -3.55 -10.52 -0.69
CA GLN A 128 -3.49 -10.21 0.74
C GLN A 128 -2.38 -11.00 1.48
N ARG A 129 -1.88 -12.09 0.91
CA ARG A 129 -0.87 -12.96 1.54
C ARG A 129 0.54 -12.76 1.00
N GLY A 130 0.68 -12.33 -0.26
CA GLY A 130 1.96 -12.17 -0.93
C GLY A 130 1.82 -11.55 -2.31
N ALA A 131 2.81 -11.77 -3.17
CA ALA A 131 2.70 -11.44 -4.57
C ALA A 131 1.96 -12.55 -5.33
N GLY A 132 1.26 -12.19 -6.39
CA GLY A 132 0.53 -13.12 -7.24
C GLY A 132 1.07 -13.11 -8.67
N HIS A 133 1.25 -14.28 -9.26
CA HIS A 133 1.58 -14.42 -10.67
C HIS A 133 0.31 -14.26 -11.49
N MET A 134 0.36 -13.41 -12.51
CA MET A 134 -0.77 -13.16 -13.38
C MET A 134 -0.98 -14.34 -14.34
N PRO A 135 -2.11 -15.05 -14.28
CA PRO A 135 -2.46 -16.07 -15.26
C PRO A 135 -2.39 -15.50 -16.68
N THR A 136 -2.14 -16.34 -17.66
CA THR A 136 -1.97 -15.95 -19.07
C THR A 136 -0.65 -15.24 -19.42
N THR A 137 0.22 -14.97 -18.42
CA THR A 137 1.59 -14.57 -18.66
C THR A 137 2.58 -15.74 -18.48
N SER A 138 3.81 -15.59 -18.92
CA SER A 138 4.81 -16.66 -18.77
C SER A 138 5.06 -16.97 -17.31
N LEU A 139 5.26 -18.24 -16.97
CA LEU A 139 5.65 -18.67 -15.63
C LEU A 139 6.98 -18.01 -15.23
N PRO A 140 7.17 -17.70 -13.94
CA PRO A 140 8.32 -16.94 -13.46
C PRO A 140 9.65 -17.74 -13.44
N PHE A 141 9.70 -18.88 -14.11
CA PHE A 141 10.92 -19.62 -14.40
C PHE A 141 11.71 -18.98 -15.55
N GLY A 142 11.05 -18.18 -16.40
CA GLY A 142 11.68 -17.46 -17.50
C GLY A 142 11.94 -18.33 -18.73
N GLY A 143 12.98 -18.00 -19.48
CA GLY A 143 13.38 -18.61 -20.74
C GLY A 143 13.25 -17.65 -21.93
N PRO A 144 13.76 -18.02 -23.10
CA PRO A 144 13.64 -17.21 -24.32
C PRO A 144 12.18 -16.93 -24.66
N SER A 145 11.89 -15.71 -25.09
CA SER A 145 10.53 -15.27 -25.46
C SER A 145 9.52 -15.47 -24.32
N SER A 146 9.89 -15.11 -23.10
CA SER A 146 9.03 -15.15 -21.92
C SER A 146 8.86 -13.78 -21.30
N HIS A 147 7.67 -13.55 -20.69
CA HIS A 147 7.37 -12.36 -19.92
C HIS A 147 6.42 -12.73 -18.77
N ALA A 148 6.96 -12.83 -17.56
CA ALA A 148 6.16 -13.08 -16.37
C ALA A 148 5.70 -11.75 -15.75
N VAL A 149 4.43 -11.69 -15.35
CA VAL A 149 3.86 -10.54 -14.65
C VAL A 149 3.50 -10.94 -13.23
N ILE A 150 4.09 -10.24 -12.26
CA ILE A 150 3.90 -10.47 -10.83
C ILE A 150 3.27 -9.23 -10.22
N ALA A 151 2.09 -9.39 -9.65
CA ALA A 151 1.33 -8.31 -9.04
C ALA A 151 1.39 -8.36 -7.51
N GLY A 152 1.31 -7.20 -6.89
CA GLY A 152 1.22 -7.09 -5.44
C GLY A 152 0.57 -5.77 -5.03
N HIS A 153 -0.16 -5.80 -3.95
CA HIS A 153 -0.81 -4.60 -3.42
C HIS A 153 0.18 -3.56 -2.93
N ASN A 154 -0.25 -2.30 -3.03
CA ASN A 154 0.37 -1.14 -2.41
C ASN A 154 -0.66 -0.44 -1.52
N GLY A 155 -0.29 -0.17 -0.27
CA GLY A 155 -1.14 0.60 0.64
C GLY A 155 -2.16 -0.21 1.43
N LEU A 156 -1.97 -1.51 1.59
CA LEU A 156 -2.79 -2.30 2.52
C LEU A 156 -2.42 -1.98 3.97
N PRO A 157 -3.40 -1.71 4.85
CA PRO A 157 -3.12 -1.44 6.27
C PRO A 157 -2.57 -2.66 7.03
N SER A 158 -2.84 -3.87 6.53
CA SER A 158 -2.57 -5.14 7.21
C SER A 158 -1.22 -5.76 6.85
N VAL A 159 -0.66 -5.42 5.67
CA VAL A 159 0.57 -6.01 5.16
C VAL A 159 1.22 -5.09 4.14
N ARG A 160 2.55 -5.10 4.10
CA ARG A 160 3.34 -4.39 3.10
C ARG A 160 3.86 -5.40 2.08
N ILE A 161 3.43 -5.26 0.84
CA ILE A 161 3.83 -6.15 -0.27
C ILE A 161 4.68 -5.35 -1.25
N PHE A 162 4.07 -4.46 -2.04
CA PHE A 162 4.78 -3.65 -3.05
C PHE A 162 4.80 -2.15 -2.73
N ASP A 163 4.65 -1.78 -1.46
CA ASP A 163 4.65 -0.39 -1.00
C ASP A 163 5.93 0.38 -1.35
N ASP A 164 7.04 -0.31 -1.35
CA ASP A 164 8.36 0.29 -1.57
C ASP A 164 8.89 0.15 -3.02
N LEU A 165 8.10 -0.39 -3.96
CA LEU A 165 8.52 -0.53 -5.36
C LEU A 165 8.89 0.80 -6.03
N THR A 166 8.30 1.91 -5.59
CA THR A 166 8.62 3.27 -6.06
C THR A 166 10.06 3.69 -5.77
N GLN A 167 10.77 2.98 -4.90
CA GLN A 167 12.19 3.23 -4.58
C GLN A 167 13.15 2.57 -5.56
N LEU A 168 12.66 1.67 -6.41
CA LEU A 168 13.47 1.03 -7.43
C LEU A 168 13.83 2.01 -8.54
N GLN A 169 15.00 1.79 -9.14
CA GLN A 169 15.54 2.60 -10.23
C GLN A 169 16.11 1.67 -11.30
N VAL A 170 16.26 2.19 -12.50
CA VAL A 170 16.95 1.48 -13.59
C VAL A 170 18.37 1.07 -13.13
N GLY A 171 18.71 -0.19 -13.34
CA GLY A 171 19.95 -0.81 -12.91
C GLY A 171 19.88 -1.55 -11.58
N ASP A 172 18.86 -1.33 -10.75
CA ASP A 172 18.61 -2.19 -9.59
C ASP A 172 18.25 -3.61 -10.05
N TYR A 173 18.25 -4.55 -9.12
CA TYR A 173 17.91 -5.93 -9.44
C TYR A 173 17.00 -6.55 -8.37
N PHE A 174 16.33 -7.61 -8.78
CA PHE A 174 15.64 -8.53 -7.89
C PHE A 174 15.91 -9.97 -8.34
N VAL A 175 15.64 -10.91 -7.48
CA VAL A 175 15.83 -12.34 -7.74
C VAL A 175 14.53 -13.09 -7.51
N LEU A 176 14.22 -13.97 -8.44
CA LEU A 176 13.18 -14.98 -8.29
C LEU A 176 13.83 -16.31 -7.94
N GLN A 177 13.55 -16.83 -6.77
CA GLN A 177 13.99 -18.14 -6.30
C GLN A 177 12.91 -19.14 -6.65
N VAL A 178 13.13 -19.97 -7.67
CA VAL A 178 12.14 -20.84 -8.27
C VAL A 178 12.71 -22.21 -8.56
N LEU A 179 12.03 -23.26 -8.16
CA LEU A 179 12.45 -24.66 -8.40
C LEU A 179 13.92 -24.95 -8.03
N GLY A 180 14.41 -24.32 -6.94
CA GLY A 180 15.78 -24.48 -6.45
C GLY A 180 16.83 -23.71 -7.25
N GLU A 181 16.43 -22.75 -8.09
CA GLU A 181 17.33 -21.89 -8.85
C GLU A 181 17.09 -20.41 -8.55
N ASP A 182 18.16 -19.62 -8.56
CA ASP A 182 18.13 -18.17 -8.39
C ASP A 182 18.17 -17.48 -9.76
N HIS A 183 17.11 -16.77 -10.10
CA HIS A 183 16.93 -16.07 -11.36
C HIS A 183 16.97 -14.56 -11.16
N ALA A 184 18.09 -13.91 -11.49
CA ALA A 184 18.25 -12.47 -11.34
C ALA A 184 17.70 -11.70 -12.54
N TYR A 185 17.00 -10.60 -12.25
CA TYR A 185 16.43 -9.68 -13.23
C TYR A 185 16.87 -8.26 -12.89
N ARG A 186 17.39 -7.54 -13.88
CA ARG A 186 17.82 -6.15 -13.76
C ARG A 186 16.74 -5.22 -14.27
N VAL A 187 16.38 -4.24 -13.47
CA VAL A 187 15.40 -3.21 -13.83
C VAL A 187 15.90 -2.42 -15.04
N THR A 188 15.11 -2.42 -16.11
CA THR A 188 15.41 -1.75 -17.37
C THR A 188 14.59 -0.46 -17.56
N SER A 189 13.37 -0.42 -17.03
CA SER A 189 12.52 0.77 -17.07
C SER A 189 11.45 0.72 -15.99
N LEU A 190 10.94 1.91 -15.65
CA LEU A 190 9.76 2.08 -14.82
C LEU A 190 8.78 2.96 -15.57
N GLU A 191 7.51 2.59 -15.57
CA GLU A 191 6.46 3.41 -16.16
C GLU A 191 5.21 3.45 -15.27
N THR A 192 4.46 4.53 -15.39
CA THR A 192 3.16 4.68 -14.73
C THR A 192 2.10 4.80 -15.82
N VAL A 193 1.18 3.85 -15.84
CA VAL A 193 0.18 3.69 -16.90
C VAL A 193 -1.24 3.65 -16.33
N LEU A 194 -2.23 3.83 -17.19
CA LEU A 194 -3.62 3.56 -16.83
C LEU A 194 -3.87 2.04 -16.78
N PRO A 195 -4.88 1.56 -16.02
CA PRO A 195 -5.18 0.13 -15.88
C PRO A 195 -5.38 -0.63 -17.20
N ASN A 196 -5.90 0.04 -18.22
CA ASN A 196 -6.16 -0.54 -19.54
C ASN A 196 -4.96 -0.50 -20.51
N GLN A 197 -3.82 0.02 -20.08
CA GLN A 197 -2.60 0.09 -20.89
C GLN A 197 -1.66 -1.06 -20.52
N THR A 198 -1.84 -2.18 -21.18
CA THR A 198 -1.12 -3.46 -20.90
C THR A 198 -0.16 -3.88 -22.02
N GLU A 199 0.06 -3.04 -23.03
CA GLU A 199 0.86 -3.38 -24.21
C GLU A 199 2.32 -3.69 -23.88
N SER A 200 2.88 -3.02 -22.85
CA SER A 200 4.25 -3.25 -22.39
C SER A 200 4.45 -4.57 -21.65
N LEU A 201 3.35 -5.27 -21.28
CA LEU A 201 3.38 -6.57 -20.61
C LEU A 201 3.43 -7.76 -21.58
N ARG A 202 3.43 -7.51 -22.88
CA ARG A 202 3.46 -8.57 -23.90
C ARG A 202 4.83 -9.25 -23.97
N ILE A 203 4.82 -10.53 -24.34
CA ILE A 203 6.03 -11.29 -24.65
C ILE A 203 6.78 -10.60 -25.79
N ARG A 204 8.11 -10.54 -25.69
CA ARG A 204 9.01 -10.04 -26.73
C ARG A 204 9.93 -11.16 -27.15
N ASP A 205 10.14 -11.28 -28.46
CA ASP A 205 10.96 -12.33 -29.04
C ASP A 205 12.39 -12.30 -28.45
N ASP A 206 12.91 -13.47 -28.13
CA ASP A 206 14.26 -13.70 -27.58
C ASP A 206 14.57 -12.98 -26.24
N LYS A 207 13.54 -12.43 -25.58
CA LYS A 207 13.71 -11.78 -24.26
C LYS A 207 13.18 -12.68 -23.15
N ASP A 208 13.86 -12.63 -22.01
CA ASP A 208 13.40 -13.19 -20.73
C ASP A 208 13.09 -12.03 -19.79
N LEU A 209 11.80 -11.72 -19.65
CA LEU A 209 11.31 -10.53 -18.97
C LEU A 209 10.46 -10.86 -17.75
N VAL A 210 10.56 -9.99 -16.75
CA VAL A 210 9.65 -9.96 -15.62
C VAL A 210 9.21 -8.53 -15.38
N THR A 211 7.90 -8.33 -15.16
CA THR A 211 7.36 -7.04 -14.73
C THR A 211 6.68 -7.18 -13.38
N LEU A 212 7.10 -6.35 -12.42
CA LEU A 212 6.40 -6.19 -11.14
C LEU A 212 5.35 -5.09 -11.29
N VAL A 213 4.10 -5.38 -10.87
CA VAL A 213 2.96 -4.46 -11.07
C VAL A 213 2.32 -4.14 -9.73
N THR A 214 2.10 -2.86 -9.49
CA THR A 214 1.37 -2.40 -8.31
C THR A 214 0.51 -1.18 -8.61
N CYS A 215 -0.43 -0.87 -7.72
CA CYS A 215 -1.25 0.33 -7.82
C CYS A 215 -0.49 1.59 -7.40
N THR A 216 -0.79 2.72 -8.06
CA THR A 216 -0.20 4.03 -7.73
C THR A 216 -1.19 5.16 -8.07
N PRO A 217 -1.14 6.36 -7.46
CA PRO A 217 -0.41 6.71 -6.24
C PRO A 217 -0.91 5.95 -5.01
N TYR A 218 -0.10 5.89 -3.94
CA TYR A 218 -0.44 5.20 -2.68
C TYR A 218 -1.82 5.63 -2.15
N GLY A 219 -2.69 4.65 -1.90
CA GLY A 219 -4.05 4.87 -1.38
C GLY A 219 -5.06 5.48 -2.36
N ILE A 220 -4.63 5.93 -3.56
CA ILE A 220 -5.52 6.48 -4.62
C ILE A 220 -5.76 5.43 -5.70
N ASN A 221 -4.73 4.69 -6.11
CA ASN A 221 -4.78 3.50 -6.96
C ASN A 221 -5.35 3.70 -8.37
N THR A 222 -5.29 4.92 -8.91
CA THR A 222 -5.83 5.26 -10.24
C THR A 222 -4.99 4.78 -11.40
N HIS A 223 -3.71 4.51 -11.16
CA HIS A 223 -2.73 4.07 -12.15
C HIS A 223 -2.04 2.78 -11.70
N ARG A 224 -1.22 2.23 -12.58
CA ARG A 224 -0.34 1.09 -12.29
C ARG A 224 1.11 1.54 -12.45
N LEU A 225 1.94 1.21 -11.47
CA LEU A 225 3.40 1.28 -11.58
C LEU A 225 3.88 -0.06 -12.12
N LEU A 226 4.57 -0.03 -13.24
CA LEU A 226 5.20 -1.17 -13.87
C LEU A 226 6.71 -1.04 -13.71
N VAL A 227 7.35 -2.04 -13.10
CA VAL A 227 8.80 -2.14 -12.98
C VAL A 227 9.24 -3.27 -13.89
N HIS A 228 9.74 -2.90 -15.07
CA HIS A 228 10.21 -3.85 -16.08
C HIS A 228 11.65 -4.26 -15.82
N ALA A 229 11.91 -5.55 -15.95
CA ALA A 229 13.26 -6.09 -15.79
C ALA A 229 13.53 -7.20 -16.81
N GLU A 230 14.80 -7.36 -17.15
CA GLU A 230 15.30 -8.38 -18.07
C GLU A 230 16.29 -9.27 -17.33
N ARG A 231 16.30 -10.57 -17.67
CA ARG A 231 17.22 -11.56 -17.11
C ARG A 231 18.66 -11.08 -17.16
N CYS A 232 19.39 -11.28 -16.09
CA CYS A 232 20.81 -10.94 -16.01
C CYS A 232 21.56 -12.01 -15.21
N GLU A 233 22.90 -11.93 -15.25
CA GLU A 233 23.72 -12.71 -14.34
C GLU A 233 23.48 -12.32 -12.89
N LEU A 234 23.61 -13.30 -11.99
CA LEU A 234 23.54 -13.05 -10.55
C LEU A 234 24.59 -12.02 -10.14
N PRO A 235 24.21 -11.00 -9.37
CA PRO A 235 25.15 -9.97 -8.93
C PRO A 235 26.32 -10.56 -8.13
N ARG A 236 27.49 -9.97 -8.27
CA ARG A 236 28.66 -10.35 -7.46
C ARG A 236 28.36 -10.15 -5.98
N GLY A 237 28.52 -11.19 -5.19
CA GLY A 237 28.21 -11.18 -3.76
C GLY A 237 26.81 -11.71 -3.43
N TRP A 238 25.99 -12.04 -4.44
CA TRP A 238 24.81 -12.86 -4.19
C TRP A 238 25.28 -14.23 -3.70
N THR A 239 25.01 -14.54 -2.45
CA THR A 239 25.27 -15.86 -1.88
C THR A 239 23.95 -16.42 -1.39
N GLU A 240 23.63 -17.60 -1.85
CA GLU A 240 22.54 -18.40 -1.30
C GLU A 240 22.69 -18.42 0.24
N GLY A 241 21.80 -17.74 0.95
CA GLY A 241 21.83 -17.65 2.41
C GLY A 241 22.27 -16.31 3.02
N THR A 242 23.07 -15.46 2.37
CA THR A 242 23.47 -14.15 2.95
C THR A 242 22.53 -13.03 2.51
N ASP A 243 22.07 -13.03 1.26
CA ASP A 243 21.05 -12.09 0.76
C ASP A 243 19.64 -12.67 0.90
N SER A 244 19.51 -14.00 1.10
CA SER A 244 18.25 -14.64 1.50
C SER A 244 17.84 -14.23 2.92
N HIS A 245 18.78 -13.86 3.78
CA HIS A 245 18.52 -13.15 5.03
C HIS A 245 18.41 -11.63 4.81
N VAL A 246 17.74 -11.19 3.75
CA VAL A 246 17.17 -9.85 3.73
C VAL A 246 16.26 -9.80 4.94
N SER A 247 16.83 -9.28 6.04
CA SER A 247 16.12 -9.16 7.31
C SER A 247 14.82 -8.41 7.02
N THR A 248 13.72 -9.12 7.03
CA THR A 248 12.38 -8.55 6.97
C THR A 248 12.10 -7.66 8.17
N THR A 249 13.11 -7.53 9.06
CA THR A 249 13.07 -6.59 10.18
C THR A 249 13.06 -5.17 9.63
N PRO A 250 11.96 -4.45 9.76
CA PRO A 250 11.90 -3.06 9.30
C PRO A 250 13.03 -2.27 9.97
N PRO A 251 13.67 -1.33 9.30
CA PRO A 251 14.72 -0.53 9.89
C PRO A 251 14.23 0.04 11.22
N VAL A 252 14.99 -0.16 12.29
CA VAL A 252 14.66 0.18 13.68
C VAL A 252 14.03 1.58 13.84
N ARG A 253 14.38 2.50 12.95
CA ARG A 253 13.84 3.86 12.90
C ARG A 253 12.34 3.90 12.58
N ARG A 254 11.78 2.95 11.78
CA ARG A 254 10.35 2.89 11.42
C ARG A 254 9.50 2.28 12.53
N THR A 255 10.08 1.39 13.35
CA THR A 255 9.39 0.77 14.49
C THR A 255 9.46 1.64 15.75
N LEU A 256 10.50 2.45 15.92
CA LEU A 256 10.66 3.32 17.08
C LEU A 256 9.68 4.50 17.10
N LEU A 257 9.34 5.06 15.93
CA LEU A 257 8.44 6.22 15.85
C LEU A 257 7.03 5.91 16.39
N PRO A 258 6.35 4.83 15.99
CA PRO A 258 5.04 4.50 16.55
C PRO A 258 5.11 4.06 18.02
N LEU A 259 6.17 3.38 18.44
CA LEU A 259 6.37 3.02 19.85
C LEU A 259 6.60 4.26 20.72
N THR A 260 7.34 5.25 20.24
CA THR A 260 7.53 6.53 20.96
C THR A 260 6.23 7.34 21.01
N LEU A 261 5.46 7.39 19.94
CA LEU A 261 4.14 8.04 19.92
C LEU A 261 3.16 7.34 20.85
N LEU A 262 3.17 6.02 20.90
CA LEU A 262 2.38 5.23 21.83
C LEU A 262 2.79 5.50 23.28
N GLY A 263 4.08 5.52 23.56
CA GLY A 263 4.63 5.88 24.89
C GLY A 263 4.23 7.29 25.32
N LEU A 264 4.31 8.27 24.41
CA LEU A 264 3.86 9.64 24.62
C LEU A 264 2.35 9.73 24.88
N ALA A 265 1.54 9.01 24.14
CA ALA A 265 0.09 8.97 24.33
C ALA A 265 -0.28 8.38 25.70
N ILE A 266 0.39 7.30 26.11
CA ILE A 266 0.21 6.69 27.45
C ILE A 266 0.65 7.67 28.54
N ALA A 267 1.82 8.29 28.42
CA ALA A 267 2.32 9.27 29.37
C ALA A 267 1.39 10.47 29.51
N MET A 268 0.87 10.98 28.40
CA MET A 268 -0.09 12.09 28.38
C MET A 268 -1.42 11.70 29.03
N GLY A 269 -1.92 10.49 28.79
CA GLY A 269 -3.11 9.96 29.44
C GLY A 269 -2.95 9.84 30.98
N VAL A 270 -1.80 9.35 31.39
CA VAL A 270 -1.45 9.27 32.84
C VAL A 270 -1.36 10.66 33.47
N LEU A 271 -0.67 11.61 32.81
CA LEU A 271 -0.55 12.99 33.29
C LEU A 271 -1.91 13.70 33.38
N LEU A 272 -2.75 13.55 32.39
CA LEU A 272 -4.13 14.07 32.42
C LEU A 272 -4.95 13.46 33.56
N GLY A 273 -4.84 12.15 33.77
CA GLY A 273 -5.48 11.46 34.87
C GLY A 273 -5.02 11.94 36.25
N LEU A 274 -3.70 12.18 36.41
CA LEU A 274 -3.11 12.75 37.64
C LEU A 274 -3.53 14.21 37.82
N ALA A 275 -3.55 15.01 36.75
CA ALA A 275 -3.97 16.41 36.82
C ALA A 275 -5.45 16.53 37.22
N MET A 276 -6.33 15.69 36.65
CA MET A 276 -7.75 15.64 37.04
C MET A 276 -7.92 15.21 38.49
N ARG A 277 -7.14 14.23 39.00
CA ARG A 277 -7.17 13.83 40.42
C ARG A 277 -6.71 14.97 41.35
N ARG A 278 -5.68 15.73 40.95
CA ARG A 278 -5.21 16.90 41.71
C ARG A 278 -6.23 18.03 41.74
N HIS A 279 -6.87 18.30 40.63
CA HIS A 279 -7.93 19.33 40.55
C HIS A 279 -9.16 18.95 41.37
N GLU A 280 -9.53 17.67 41.43
CA GLU A 280 -10.65 17.20 42.26
C GLU A 280 -10.30 17.29 43.77
N ARG A 281 -9.06 16.98 44.18
CA ARG A 281 -8.62 17.15 45.57
C ARG A 281 -8.69 18.61 46.02
N ARG A 282 -8.24 19.56 45.17
CA ARG A 282 -8.33 21.01 45.49
C ARG A 282 -9.77 21.52 45.58
N ARG A 283 -10.72 20.93 44.85
CA ARG A 283 -12.15 21.27 44.99
C ARG A 283 -12.81 20.64 46.21
N GLY A 284 -12.29 19.52 46.71
CA GLY A 284 -12.74 18.87 47.94
C GLY A 284 -12.35 19.69 49.20
N ASP A 285 -11.12 20.18 49.24
CA ASP A 285 -10.60 20.97 50.39
C ASP A 285 -11.24 22.36 50.51
N GLY A 286 -11.71 22.95 49.39
CA GLY A 286 -12.43 24.23 49.38
C GLY A 286 -13.87 24.19 49.89
N ARG A 287 -14.43 22.97 50.07
CA ARG A 287 -15.81 22.79 50.60
C ARG A 287 -15.86 22.44 52.08
N ALA A 288 -14.72 22.09 52.70
CA ALA A 288 -14.63 21.74 54.12
C ALA A 288 -14.31 22.92 55.05
N GLY A 289 -14.08 24.13 54.49
CA GLY A 289 -13.69 25.32 55.28
C GLY A 289 -14.82 26.34 55.56
N GLY A 290 -16.08 25.96 55.42
CA GLY A 290 -17.19 26.88 55.52
C GLY A 290 -18.28 26.43 56.51
N SER A 291 -17.95 26.03 57.74
CA SER A 291 -18.92 25.93 58.85
C SER A 291 -18.20 26.08 60.19
N GLY A 292 -18.29 27.23 60.79
CA GLY A 292 -17.77 27.48 62.11
C GLY A 292 -18.22 28.84 62.57
N ASP A 293 -19.36 28.86 63.19
CA ASP A 293 -19.78 29.49 64.47
C ASP A 293 -19.53 30.98 64.69
N GLY A 294 -20.59 31.62 65.12
CA GLY A 294 -20.52 32.68 66.07
C GLY A 294 -21.43 33.86 65.89
N ALA A 295 -22.57 33.79 66.46
CA ALA A 295 -23.34 34.97 66.89
C ALA A 295 -22.92 35.38 68.30
N PRO A 296 -23.46 36.44 68.97
CA PRO A 296 -23.84 37.77 68.51
C PRO A 296 -23.26 38.86 69.37
N GLY A 297 -23.36 40.13 69.04
CA GLY A 297 -23.08 41.21 69.96
C GLY A 297 -23.03 42.60 69.35
N GLY A 298 -24.05 43.30 69.45
CA GLY A 298 -24.46 44.63 69.81
C GLY A 298 -23.53 45.81 69.46
N GLY A 299 -24.12 46.88 68.97
CA GLY A 299 -23.53 48.19 69.01
C GLY A 299 -23.95 49.16 67.91
N VAL A 300 -24.95 49.96 68.24
CA VAL A 300 -25.45 51.10 67.53
C VAL A 300 -24.37 52.20 67.38
N ARG A 301 -24.30 52.87 66.22
CA ARG A 301 -24.35 54.35 66.06
C ARG A 301 -24.13 54.77 64.60
N ALA A 302 -25.08 55.50 64.21
CA ALA A 302 -25.30 56.72 63.43
C ALA A 302 -24.07 57.47 62.87
N GLY A 303 -24.24 57.95 61.60
CA GLY A 303 -23.42 59.00 60.99
C GLY A 303 -23.63 59.06 59.49
N THR A 304 -24.67 59.67 59.05
CA THR A 304 -24.87 60.79 58.09
C THR A 304 -23.74 61.07 57.13
N GLY A 305 -24.17 61.18 55.85
CA GLY A 305 -23.48 62.09 54.91
C GLY A 305 -23.47 61.65 53.49
N TYR A 306 -24.50 61.99 52.72
CA TYR A 306 -24.57 62.73 51.45
C TYR A 306 -23.44 62.48 50.44
N TYR A 307 -23.65 62.15 49.20
CA TYR A 307 -24.11 62.87 48.02
C TYR A 307 -23.89 62.05 46.77
N THR A 308 -24.87 61.88 45.96
CA THR A 308 -24.87 61.61 44.50
C THR A 308 -24.52 62.95 43.76
N PRO A 309 -24.38 63.02 42.42
CA PRO A 309 -24.37 62.09 41.31
C PRO A 309 -23.29 62.42 40.22
N GLY A 310 -23.24 61.68 39.15
CA GLY A 310 -22.51 62.11 37.99
C GLY A 310 -22.31 61.02 36.91
N ASN A 311 -23.34 60.74 36.17
CA ASN A 311 -23.21 60.33 34.76
C ASN A 311 -23.00 61.63 33.96
N PRO A 312 -22.53 61.69 32.74
CA PRO A 312 -22.42 60.75 31.62
C PRO A 312 -21.13 60.90 30.80
N TYR A 313 -20.82 59.99 29.89
CA TYR A 313 -20.52 60.35 28.52
C TYR A 313 -20.40 59.11 27.62
N VAL A 314 -21.31 59.01 26.67
CA VAL A 314 -21.18 58.35 25.38
C VAL A 314 -20.76 59.51 24.40
N PRO A 315 -19.96 59.24 23.43
CA PRO A 315 -20.37 59.32 22.04
C PRO A 315 -19.83 58.13 21.25
N GLU A 316 -20.68 57.38 20.55
CA GLU A 316 -21.14 57.61 19.15
C GLU A 316 -20.03 57.95 18.13
N ALA A 317 -19.80 56.91 17.30
CA ALA A 317 -20.11 56.80 15.88
C ALA A 317 -19.20 57.53 14.86
N ARG A 318 -19.12 56.89 13.77
CA ARG A 318 -18.79 57.23 12.37
C ARG A 318 -17.41 56.71 11.95
N GLY A 319 -17.31 56.03 10.85
CA GLY A 319 -18.19 55.88 9.70
C GLY A 319 -17.34 55.39 8.54
N ALA A 320 -17.98 54.63 7.73
CA ALA A 320 -17.94 54.66 6.30
C ALA A 320 -16.63 54.35 5.56
N GLY A 321 -16.70 53.44 4.64
CA GLY A 321 -15.75 53.23 3.56
C GLY A 321 -16.09 51.99 2.72
N GLU A 322 -17.29 51.96 2.18
CA GLU A 322 -17.62 51.23 0.94
C GLU A 322 -16.70 51.62 -0.20
N ARG A 323 -16.30 50.65 -0.99
CA ARG A 323 -16.24 50.64 -2.46
C ARG A 323 -15.88 49.20 -2.85
N SER A 324 -16.77 48.35 -3.35
CA SER A 324 -17.47 48.30 -4.63
C SER A 324 -16.55 48.57 -5.80
N ALA A 325 -16.24 47.51 -6.51
CA ALA A 325 -16.02 47.45 -7.95
C ALA A 325 -16.31 46.05 -8.42
N ARG A 326 -17.37 45.89 -8.92
CA ARG A 326 -18.00 45.27 -10.08
C ARG A 326 -17.25 45.62 -11.36
N SER A 327 -17.05 44.65 -12.23
CA SER A 327 -17.13 44.70 -13.70
C SER A 327 -16.83 43.27 -14.18
N GLU A 328 -17.68 42.68 -14.78
CA GLU A 328 -18.42 42.61 -16.06
C GLU A 328 -17.84 41.47 -16.87
N VAL A 329 -18.58 40.40 -17.04
CA VAL A 329 -19.42 39.98 -18.14
C VAL A 329 -18.86 40.39 -19.52
N GLY A 330 -18.43 39.37 -20.24
CA GLY A 330 -18.10 39.44 -21.66
C GLY A 330 -18.48 38.13 -22.32
N SER A 331 -19.70 38.11 -22.80
CA SER A 331 -20.28 37.06 -23.64
C SER A 331 -19.92 37.29 -25.11
N GLY A 332 -19.56 36.16 -25.79
CA GLY A 332 -19.86 35.82 -27.16
C GLY A 332 -19.02 36.43 -28.27
N PRO A 333 -19.14 35.97 -29.52
CA PRO A 333 -20.12 35.02 -30.04
C PRO A 333 -19.54 33.88 -30.92
N VAL A 334 -20.40 32.91 -31.15
CA VAL A 334 -20.61 32.00 -32.28
C VAL A 334 -20.04 32.43 -33.61
N GLY A 335 -19.32 31.53 -34.28
CA GLY A 335 -18.94 31.59 -35.69
C GLY A 335 -19.07 30.23 -36.34
N ASP A 336 -20.16 30.07 -36.99
CA ASP A 336 -20.57 29.07 -37.96
C ASP A 336 -19.71 29.15 -39.22
N GLY A 337 -19.48 28.01 -39.91
CA GLY A 337 -18.85 28.08 -41.23
C GLY A 337 -18.36 26.74 -41.77
N SER A 338 -19.30 25.93 -42.23
CA SER A 338 -19.37 25.24 -43.54
C SER A 338 -18.24 24.31 -44.00
N ARG A 339 -18.64 23.07 -44.16
CA ARG A 339 -18.65 22.22 -45.36
C ARG A 339 -17.50 22.38 -46.35
N HIS A 340 -16.80 21.28 -46.64
CA HIS A 340 -16.62 20.81 -48.00
C HIS A 340 -16.36 19.27 -48.01
N ALA A 341 -17.26 18.60 -48.73
CA ALA A 341 -17.12 17.24 -49.25
C ALA A 341 -16.32 17.28 -50.56
N ALA A 342 -15.60 16.22 -50.84
CA ALA A 342 -15.31 15.66 -52.17
C ALA A 342 -14.53 14.35 -51.91
N GLU A 343 -15.08 13.20 -52.02
CA GLU A 343 -15.34 12.45 -53.26
C GLU A 343 -14.07 11.97 -54.00
N GLY A 344 -13.87 10.66 -53.95
CA GLY A 344 -13.67 9.88 -55.13
C GLY A 344 -12.28 9.38 -55.44
N ARG A 345 -12.00 8.11 -55.25
CA ARG A 345 -11.78 7.20 -56.42
C ARG A 345 -11.37 5.81 -55.97
N ARG A 346 -12.27 4.90 -56.28
CA ARG A 346 -11.96 3.48 -56.47
C ARG A 346 -10.97 3.32 -57.62
N ARG A 347 -10.00 2.43 -57.50
CA ARG A 347 -9.51 1.63 -58.64
C ARG A 347 -9.29 0.18 -58.24
N ARG A 348 -9.90 -0.67 -59.02
CA ARG A 348 -9.93 -2.14 -59.05
C ARG A 348 -8.62 -2.72 -59.58
N HIS A 349 -8.39 -3.95 -59.13
CA HIS A 349 -7.66 -5.10 -59.71
C HIS A 349 -7.24 -5.03 -61.20
N PRO A 350 -6.29 -5.85 -61.65
CA PRO A 350 -6.29 -7.33 -61.69
C PRO A 350 -4.91 -7.95 -61.34
N GLY A 351 -4.75 -9.12 -60.78
CA GLY A 351 -4.98 -10.49 -61.15
C GLY A 351 -4.07 -11.04 -62.26
N ARG A 352 -3.24 -12.04 -61.87
CA ARG A 352 -2.78 -13.24 -62.60
C ARG A 352 -1.50 -13.78 -61.99
N HIS A 353 -1.54 -15.00 -61.51
CA HIS A 353 -1.29 -16.33 -62.06
C HIS A 353 0.18 -16.69 -62.30
N LEU A 354 0.56 -17.79 -61.68
CA LEU A 354 1.43 -18.89 -62.11
C LEU A 354 2.95 -18.78 -61.84
N GLY A 355 3.38 -19.82 -61.16
CA GLY A 355 4.74 -20.31 -61.04
C GLY A 355 4.90 -21.11 -59.78
#